data_1991e4510ad7a57d7902335bb7c9a727
#
_entry.id   1991e4510ad7a57d7902335bb7c9a727
#
_cell.length_a   1.000
_cell.length_b   1.000
_cell.length_c   1.000
_cell.angle_alpha   90.00
_cell.angle_beta   90.00
_cell.angle_gamma   90.00
#
_symmetry.space_group_name_H-M   'P 1'
#
loop_
_entity.id
_entity.type
_entity.pdbx_description
1 polymer ?
#
loop_
_entity_poly.entity_id
_entity_poly.type
_entity_poly.pdbx_seq_one_letter_code
_entity_poly.pdbx_strand_id
1 'polypeptide(L)'
;MAYKIRYRPTALAQLASIFDHITARNPTGARRVITAIKHRIDLLETFPHSAKESEIPGIREMPIVRYPYVVFYAVDDDAQEVWILRVRHTSQDPTHHLD
;
A
#
# COMPACT_ATOMS: atom_id res chain seq x y z
N MET A 1 -19.12 -10.44 2.55
CA MET A 1 -19.17 -9.13 3.18
C MET A 1 -17.86 -8.42 2.99
N ALA A 2 -17.90 -7.11 2.82
CA ALA A 2 -16.69 -6.35 2.57
C ALA A 2 -15.94 -6.07 3.88
N TYR A 3 -14.61 -6.20 3.80
CA TYR A 3 -13.74 -5.77 4.89
C TYR A 3 -13.63 -4.25 4.87
N LYS A 4 -13.44 -3.66 6.04
CA LYS A 4 -13.25 -2.21 6.16
C LYS A 4 -11.77 -1.89 6.01
N ILE A 5 -11.46 -0.94 5.13
CA ILE A 5 -10.08 -0.48 4.95
C ILE A 5 -9.79 0.61 5.97
N ARG A 6 -8.69 0.42 6.70
CA ARG A 6 -8.20 1.40 7.66
C ARG A 6 -6.76 1.75 7.33
N TYR A 7 -6.40 3.01 7.49
CA TYR A 7 -5.07 3.49 7.20
C TYR A 7 -4.35 3.88 8.48
N ARG A 8 -3.15 3.38 8.67
CA ARG A 8 -2.27 3.89 9.71
C ARG A 8 -1.80 5.30 9.34
N PRO A 9 -1.57 6.17 10.33
CA PRO A 9 -1.04 7.52 10.06
C PRO A 9 0.24 7.50 9.23
N THR A 10 1.13 6.53 9.47
CA THR A 10 2.36 6.37 8.69
C THR A 10 2.06 6.15 7.21
N ALA A 11 1.07 5.31 6.90
CA ALA A 11 0.70 5.05 5.51
C ALA A 11 0.13 6.30 4.84
N LEU A 12 -0.73 7.04 5.55
CA LEU A 12 -1.28 8.29 5.02
C LEU A 12 -0.19 9.32 4.75
N ALA A 13 0.76 9.44 5.67
CA ALA A 13 1.88 10.37 5.50
C ALA A 13 2.74 9.98 4.29
N GLN A 14 2.95 8.67 4.10
CA GLN A 14 3.73 8.18 2.97
C GLN A 14 3.02 8.43 1.64
N LEU A 15 1.70 8.24 1.59
CA LEU A 15 0.92 8.54 0.38
C LEU A 15 0.99 10.04 0.05
N ALA A 16 0.87 10.89 1.05
CA ALA A 16 0.98 12.33 0.86
C ALA A 16 2.37 12.72 0.35
N SER A 17 3.42 12.12 0.91
CA SER A 17 4.80 12.36 0.50
C SER A 17 5.04 11.93 -0.95
N ILE A 18 4.52 10.76 -1.33
CA ILE A 18 4.61 10.29 -2.71
C ILE A 18 3.92 11.26 -3.66
N PHE A 19 2.72 11.69 -3.30
CA PHE A 19 1.95 12.64 -4.11
C PHE A 19 2.72 13.94 -4.30
N ASP A 20 3.23 14.51 -3.22
CA ASP A 20 3.96 15.78 -3.26
C ASP A 20 5.23 15.67 -4.09
N HIS A 21 5.97 14.57 -3.93
CA HIS A 21 7.21 14.34 -4.67
C HIS A 21 6.96 14.27 -6.18
N ILE A 22 5.92 13.56 -6.60
CA ILE A 22 5.62 13.42 -8.02
C ILE A 22 4.99 14.71 -8.57
N THR A 23 4.13 15.36 -7.78
CA THR A 23 3.45 16.60 -8.18
C THR A 23 4.45 17.70 -8.55
N ALA A 24 5.56 17.74 -7.85
CA ALA A 24 6.61 18.73 -8.12
C ALA A 24 7.14 18.63 -9.55
N ARG A 25 7.03 17.46 -10.19
CA ARG A 25 7.51 17.20 -11.53
C ARG A 25 6.40 16.98 -12.54
N ASN A 26 5.32 16.33 -12.11
CA ASN A 26 4.25 15.89 -13.00
C ASN A 26 2.94 15.76 -12.23
N PRO A 27 2.14 16.84 -12.14
CA PRO A 27 0.88 16.80 -11.39
C PRO A 27 -0.10 15.74 -11.91
N THR A 28 -0.20 15.57 -13.23
CA THR A 28 -1.08 14.56 -13.81
C THR A 28 -0.60 13.15 -13.46
N GLY A 29 0.71 12.93 -13.52
CA GLY A 29 1.31 11.65 -13.15
C GLY A 29 1.08 11.33 -11.68
N ALA A 30 1.16 12.34 -10.80
CA ALA A 30 0.90 12.14 -9.37
C ALA A 30 -0.50 11.63 -9.12
N ARG A 31 -1.50 12.20 -9.78
CA ARG A 31 -2.88 11.73 -9.65
C ARG A 31 -3.05 10.31 -10.12
N ARG A 32 -2.42 9.94 -11.24
CA ARG A 32 -2.50 8.58 -11.77
C ARG A 32 -1.90 7.57 -10.82
N VAL A 33 -0.75 7.88 -10.23
CA VAL A 33 -0.08 6.98 -9.29
C VAL A 33 -0.93 6.78 -8.05
N ILE A 34 -1.40 7.85 -7.43
CA ILE A 34 -2.21 7.76 -6.21
C ILE A 34 -3.53 7.02 -6.50
N THR A 35 -4.17 7.32 -7.63
CA THR A 35 -5.40 6.63 -8.01
C THR A 35 -5.16 5.13 -8.18
N ALA A 36 -4.06 4.74 -8.80
CA ALA A 36 -3.71 3.33 -8.98
C ALA A 36 -3.49 2.63 -7.65
N ILE A 37 -2.76 3.28 -6.74
CA ILE A 37 -2.50 2.73 -5.41
C ILE A 37 -3.81 2.55 -4.64
N LYS A 38 -4.64 3.58 -4.60
CA LYS A 38 -5.89 3.54 -3.85
C LYS A 38 -6.87 2.54 -4.45
N HIS A 39 -6.95 2.46 -5.78
CA HIS A 39 -7.80 1.48 -6.43
C HIS A 39 -7.40 0.05 -6.04
N ARG A 40 -6.11 -0.23 -6.04
CA ARG A 40 -5.61 -1.56 -5.67
C ARG A 40 -5.89 -1.85 -4.19
N ILE A 41 -5.75 -0.85 -3.32
CA ILE A 41 -6.09 -1.00 -1.91
C ILE A 41 -7.59 -1.28 -1.73
N ASP A 42 -8.44 -0.57 -2.46
CA ASP A 42 -9.90 -0.75 -2.35
C ASP A 42 -10.34 -2.17 -2.72
N LEU A 43 -9.63 -2.85 -3.60
CA LEU A 43 -9.92 -4.24 -3.93
C LEU A 43 -9.74 -5.18 -2.74
N LEU A 44 -8.99 -4.78 -1.73
CA LEU A 44 -8.82 -5.57 -0.51
C LEU A 44 -10.11 -5.65 0.31
N GLU A 45 -11.08 -4.79 0.07
CA GLU A 45 -12.40 -4.92 0.69
C GLU A 45 -13.06 -6.26 0.34
N THR A 46 -12.85 -6.70 -0.89
CA THR A 46 -13.42 -7.96 -1.38
C THR A 46 -12.43 -9.10 -1.30
N PHE A 47 -11.14 -8.82 -1.53
CA PHE A 47 -10.09 -9.83 -1.60
C PHE A 47 -8.96 -9.52 -0.63
N PRO A 48 -9.23 -9.55 0.70
CA PRO A 48 -8.22 -9.12 1.69
C PRO A 48 -6.97 -10.00 1.71
N HIS A 49 -7.09 -11.28 1.35
CA HIS A 49 -5.97 -12.21 1.38
C HIS A 49 -5.31 -12.41 0.01
N SER A 50 -5.54 -11.50 -0.94
CA SER A 50 -5.07 -11.69 -2.31
C SER A 50 -3.56 -11.50 -2.50
N ALA A 51 -2.91 -10.75 -1.63
CA ALA A 51 -1.46 -10.57 -1.72
C ALA A 51 -0.75 -11.59 -0.84
N LYS A 52 0.49 -11.91 -1.21
CA LYS A 52 1.28 -12.89 -0.46
C LYS A 52 1.73 -12.33 0.89
N GLU A 53 2.01 -13.21 1.83
CA GLU A 53 2.64 -12.85 3.09
C GLU A 53 4.06 -12.37 2.83
N SER A 54 4.47 -11.33 3.55
CA SER A 54 5.85 -10.85 3.50
C SER A 54 6.74 -11.74 4.38
N GLU A 55 8.01 -11.36 4.52
CA GLU A 55 8.91 -12.05 5.43
C GLU A 55 8.53 -11.86 6.88
N ILE A 56 7.74 -10.82 7.19
CA ILE A 56 7.25 -10.59 8.53
C ILE A 56 5.89 -11.27 8.67
N PRO A 57 5.76 -12.24 9.59
CA PRO A 57 4.49 -12.95 9.79
C PRO A 57 3.35 -11.97 10.09
N GLY A 58 2.20 -12.22 9.46
CA GLY A 58 1.01 -11.38 9.64
C GLY A 58 0.98 -10.12 8.79
N ILE A 59 2.04 -9.82 8.07
CA ILE A 59 2.10 -8.66 7.17
C ILE A 59 2.18 -9.15 5.73
N ARG A 60 1.25 -8.65 4.90
CA ARG A 60 1.21 -8.97 3.49
C ARG A 60 1.82 -7.84 2.68
N GLU A 61 2.41 -8.18 1.54
CA GLU A 61 3.00 -7.19 0.64
C GLU A 61 2.31 -7.25 -0.71
N MET A 62 1.92 -6.07 -1.19
CA MET A 62 1.14 -5.95 -2.41
C MET A 62 1.83 -4.97 -3.35
N PRO A 63 2.55 -5.47 -4.37
CA PRO A 63 3.15 -4.59 -5.36
C PRO A 63 2.07 -3.92 -6.20
N ILE A 64 2.31 -2.67 -6.58
CA ILE A 64 1.43 -1.94 -7.47
C ILE A 64 1.91 -2.18 -8.91
N VAL A 65 1.01 -2.67 -9.75
CA VAL A 65 1.34 -2.91 -11.16
C VAL A 65 1.60 -1.57 -11.87
N ARG A 66 2.65 -1.51 -12.67
CA ARG A 66 3.08 -0.36 -13.47
C ARG A 66 3.85 0.72 -12.73
N TYR A 67 3.75 0.75 -11.41
CA TYR A 67 4.41 1.78 -10.62
C TYR A 67 5.31 1.15 -9.58
N PRO A 68 6.45 1.76 -9.27
CA PRO A 68 7.45 1.14 -8.39
C PRO A 68 7.11 1.34 -6.91
N TYR A 69 5.92 0.93 -6.51
CA TYR A 69 5.47 1.04 -5.12
C TYR A 69 4.95 -0.28 -4.62
N VAL A 70 5.06 -0.48 -3.33
CA VAL A 70 4.54 -1.66 -2.64
C VAL A 70 3.77 -1.21 -1.40
N VAL A 71 2.62 -1.85 -1.18
CA VAL A 71 1.77 -1.59 -0.01
C VAL A 71 1.92 -2.76 0.95
N PHE A 72 2.20 -2.45 2.21
CA PHE A 72 2.22 -3.44 3.29
C PHE A 72 0.97 -3.30 4.12
N TYR A 73 0.30 -4.41 4.37
CA TYR A 73 -0.94 -4.39 5.13
C TYR A 73 -1.10 -5.64 5.97
N ALA A 74 -1.98 -5.56 6.96
CA ALA A 74 -2.36 -6.69 7.80
C ALA A 74 -3.87 -6.85 7.75
N VAL A 75 -4.34 -8.09 7.91
CA VAL A 75 -5.75 -8.41 7.90
C VAL A 75 -6.16 -8.87 9.29
N ASP A 76 -7.19 -8.24 9.85
CA ASP A 76 -7.83 -8.68 11.07
C ASP A 76 -9.15 -9.34 10.68
N ASP A 77 -9.15 -10.67 10.60
CA ASP A 77 -10.31 -11.42 10.16
C ASP A 77 -11.45 -11.36 11.17
N ASP A 78 -11.15 -11.29 12.45
CA ASP A 78 -12.17 -11.22 13.48
C ASP A 78 -12.94 -9.90 13.40
N ALA A 79 -12.24 -8.80 13.22
CA ALA A 79 -12.84 -7.49 13.07
C ALA A 79 -13.28 -7.20 11.64
N GLN A 80 -12.88 -8.03 10.68
CA GLN A 80 -13.10 -7.83 9.25
C GLN A 80 -12.55 -6.47 8.80
N GLU A 81 -11.29 -6.22 9.16
CA GLU A 81 -10.58 -5.00 8.83
C GLU A 81 -9.28 -5.30 8.11
N VAL A 82 -8.93 -4.41 7.19
CA VAL A 82 -7.63 -4.41 6.53
C VAL A 82 -6.92 -3.14 6.96
N TRP A 83 -5.74 -3.28 7.55
CA TRP A 83 -4.95 -2.16 8.02
C TRP A 83 -3.80 -1.90 7.05
N ILE A 84 -3.83 -0.76 6.41
CA ILE A 84 -2.73 -0.33 5.54
C ILE A 84 -1.65 0.25 6.43
N LEU A 85 -0.51 -0.42 6.47
CA LEU A 85 0.57 -0.12 7.41
C LEU A 85 1.60 0.83 6.81
N ARG A 86 2.02 0.58 5.58
CA ARG A 86 3.07 1.34 4.91
C ARG A 86 2.88 1.32 3.40
N VAL A 87 3.32 2.38 2.76
CA VAL A 87 3.44 2.47 1.30
C VAL A 87 4.86 2.92 1.00
N ARG A 88 5.59 2.14 0.22
CA ARG A 88 7.00 2.41 -0.04
C ARG A 88 7.32 2.31 -1.52
N HIS A 89 8.31 3.08 -1.93
CA HIS A 89 8.94 2.87 -3.24
C HIS A 89 9.73 1.57 -3.17
N THR A 90 9.74 0.79 -4.26
CA THR A 90 10.41 -0.52 -4.27
C THR A 90 11.90 -0.42 -3.96
N SER A 91 12.56 0.68 -4.34
CA SER A 91 13.97 0.89 -4.04
C SER A 91 14.22 1.19 -2.57
N GLN A 92 13.17 1.49 -1.79
CA GLN A 92 13.26 1.77 -0.36
C GLN A 92 12.72 0.61 0.48
N ASP A 93 12.42 -0.52 -0.15
CA ASP A 93 11.91 -1.69 0.54
C ASP A 93 12.98 -2.18 1.53
N PRO A 94 12.64 -2.29 2.83
CA PRO A 94 13.61 -2.74 3.85
C PRO A 94 14.24 -4.08 3.55
N THR A 95 13.54 -4.97 2.85
CA THR A 95 14.08 -6.29 2.52
C THR A 95 15.29 -6.20 1.63
N HIS A 96 15.42 -5.13 0.85
CA HIS A 96 16.59 -4.91 0.00
C HIS A 96 17.80 -4.41 0.78
N HIS A 97 17.58 -3.87 1.96
CA HIS A 97 18.64 -3.30 2.79
C HIS A 97 19.21 -4.27 3.80
N LEU A 98 18.57 -5.40 3.96
CA LEU A 98 19.01 -6.43 4.89
C LEU A 98 19.99 -7.41 4.28
N ASP A 99 20.23 -7.27 3.02
CA ASP A 99 21.15 -8.14 2.28
C ASP A 99 22.61 -7.86 2.62
#